data_ddaf8d1c6c1652b0a37fbf7bb149b527
#
_entry.id   ddaf8d1c6c1652b0a37fbf7bb149b527
#
_cell.length_a   1.000
_cell.length_b   1.000
_cell.length_c   1.000
_cell.angle_alpha   90.00
_cell.angle_beta   90.00
_cell.angle_gamma   90.00
#
_symmetry.space_group_name_H-M   'P 1'
#
loop_
_entity.id
_entity.type
_entity.pdbx_description
1 polymer ?
#
loop_
_entity_poly.entity_id
_entity_poly.type
_entity_poly.pdbx_seq_one_letter_code
_entity_poly.pdbx_strand_id
1 'polypeptide(L)'
;MQDGQIISAPAVAGAPKVAVGAGAARWFIRGGRGAWWLVAGLVLAPGAAARAQKSASNANRVTTVVLDAGHGGKDAGGLGTKRYKTTEKDVALAVTLLVGKYINENMPGVKVVYTREDDRFIELMERSNIANRNKADVFISIHCNSNQKPDPYGSETYVMGLHKTKANMEVAMKENESILFEADHALKYDGYDPKDPESMIALSLRQNAYLDHSLLLSSLVQDQFRDRAGRFDRGVKQAGFLVISYTTMPAVLIELGFLSNPKEEDFMQGKQGQEVLASGIYRAFKEYAQRLESKDVNLAPEPKAPEAAAKPAAGGAEGVRFKVQVATSSKRIPLSSGKFRGLDVEETKVGDLWRYSVGSAEDLDGARKLQKSCKEKGFDGAFITAWKDGERIDLQQAVNLLRDR
;
A
#
# COMPACT_ATOMS: atom_id res chain seq x y z
N MET A 1 9.09 32.09 -53.56
CA MET A 1 9.14 31.27 -54.78
C MET A 1 9.16 29.82 -54.37
N GLN A 2 8.17 29.12 -54.91
CA GLN A 2 7.91 27.66 -54.90
C GLN A 2 7.40 27.05 -53.60
N ASP A 3 6.12 26.86 -53.46
CA ASP A 3 5.15 25.82 -53.98
C ASP A 3 5.25 24.57 -53.10
N GLY A 4 4.35 24.23 -52.28
CA GLY A 4 2.98 23.82 -52.45
C GLY A 4 2.86 22.38 -52.92
N GLN A 5 2.56 21.44 -52.00
CA GLN A 5 1.74 20.29 -52.40
C GLN A 5 1.00 19.67 -51.19
N ILE A 6 -0.32 19.78 -51.27
CA ILE A 6 -1.32 19.08 -50.48
C ILE A 6 -1.50 17.71 -51.15
N ILE A 7 -1.38 16.62 -50.37
CA ILE A 7 -1.81 15.29 -50.83
C ILE A 7 -3.03 14.87 -50.03
N SER A 8 -4.16 14.80 -50.74
CA SER A 8 -5.46 14.30 -50.25
C SER A 8 -5.48 12.76 -50.15
N ALA A 9 -6.12 12.26 -49.11
CA ALA A 9 -6.42 10.83 -48.92
C ALA A 9 -7.67 10.40 -49.71
N PRO A 10 -7.74 9.16 -50.20
CA PRO A 10 -8.94 8.63 -50.85
C PRO A 10 -9.95 8.03 -49.88
N ALA A 11 -11.22 8.26 -50.20
CA ALA A 11 -12.39 7.67 -49.57
C ALA A 11 -12.51 6.18 -49.92
N VAL A 12 -12.86 5.33 -48.93
CA VAL A 12 -13.28 3.95 -49.17
C VAL A 12 -14.75 3.78 -48.77
N ALA A 13 -15.50 3.33 -49.75
CA ALA A 13 -16.94 3.10 -49.74
C ALA A 13 -17.29 1.71 -49.15
N GLY A 14 -18.50 1.59 -48.61
CA GLY A 14 -19.38 0.42 -48.78
C GLY A 14 -19.45 -0.58 -47.65
N ALA A 15 -20.47 -0.38 -46.79
CA ALA A 15 -21.00 -1.46 -45.93
C ALA A 15 -22.17 -2.18 -46.65
N PRO A 16 -22.30 -3.52 -46.56
CA PRO A 16 -23.50 -4.20 -47.02
C PRO A 16 -24.54 -4.32 -45.90
N LYS A 17 -25.78 -3.99 -46.25
CA LYS A 17 -27.00 -4.22 -45.44
C LYS A 17 -27.33 -5.73 -45.46
N VAL A 18 -27.53 -6.33 -44.29
CA VAL A 18 -28.13 -7.67 -44.19
C VAL A 18 -29.60 -7.50 -43.79
N ALA A 19 -30.46 -8.08 -44.62
CA ALA A 19 -31.94 -8.08 -44.47
C ALA A 19 -32.39 -9.08 -43.40
N VAL A 20 -33.34 -8.64 -42.57
CA VAL A 20 -34.09 -9.48 -41.60
C VAL A 20 -35.24 -10.14 -42.33
N GLY A 21 -35.22 -11.45 -42.47
CA GLY A 21 -36.34 -12.26 -42.96
C GLY A 21 -37.21 -12.75 -41.80
N ALA A 22 -38.47 -12.30 -41.74
CA ALA A 22 -39.48 -12.83 -40.84
C ALA A 22 -40.10 -14.09 -41.46
N GLY A 23 -39.91 -15.23 -40.81
CA GLY A 23 -40.57 -16.49 -41.16
C GLY A 23 -41.53 -16.91 -40.05
N ALA A 24 -42.85 -16.72 -40.28
CA ALA A 24 -43.91 -17.21 -39.44
C ALA A 24 -44.26 -18.66 -39.81
N ALA A 25 -44.04 -19.60 -38.90
CA ALA A 25 -44.50 -20.99 -39.04
C ALA A 25 -45.72 -21.20 -38.14
N ARG A 26 -46.90 -21.35 -38.78
CA ARG A 26 -48.16 -21.79 -38.15
C ARG A 26 -48.12 -23.31 -38.04
N TRP A 27 -48.29 -23.86 -36.85
CA TRP A 27 -48.60 -25.31 -36.65
C TRP A 27 -49.98 -25.47 -36.08
N PHE A 28 -50.76 -26.29 -36.74
CA PHE A 28 -52.12 -26.70 -36.37
C PHE A 28 -52.11 -27.65 -35.15
N ILE A 29 -52.92 -27.35 -34.19
CA ILE A 29 -53.16 -28.26 -33.07
C ILE A 29 -54.35 -29.15 -33.42
N ARG A 30 -54.10 -30.47 -33.40
CA ARG A 30 -55.16 -31.50 -33.45
C ARG A 30 -55.27 -32.15 -32.08
N GLY A 31 -56.46 -32.16 -31.51
CA GLY A 31 -56.74 -32.55 -30.15
C GLY A 31 -56.61 -34.04 -29.86
N GLY A 32 -56.27 -34.35 -28.63
CA GLY A 32 -56.31 -35.69 -28.03
C GLY A 32 -56.48 -35.56 -26.51
N ARG A 33 -57.54 -36.16 -25.97
CA ARG A 33 -57.91 -36.20 -24.55
C ARG A 33 -56.95 -37.10 -23.77
N GLY A 34 -56.44 -36.71 -22.63
CA GLY A 34 -55.76 -37.62 -21.71
C GLY A 34 -54.98 -36.97 -20.58
N ALA A 35 -55.49 -37.17 -19.37
CA ALA A 35 -54.82 -37.20 -18.06
C ALA A 35 -53.96 -36.00 -17.59
N TRP A 36 -54.47 -35.30 -16.61
CA TRP A 36 -53.80 -34.28 -15.82
C TRP A 36 -52.80 -34.91 -14.82
N TRP A 37 -51.53 -34.67 -15.01
CA TRP A 37 -50.51 -34.79 -13.96
C TRP A 37 -49.99 -33.40 -13.69
N LEU A 38 -50.29 -32.85 -12.51
CA LEU A 38 -49.66 -31.64 -11.99
C LEU A 38 -48.21 -31.96 -11.61
N VAL A 39 -47.27 -31.63 -12.48
CA VAL A 39 -45.87 -31.54 -12.16
C VAL A 39 -45.63 -30.08 -11.79
N ALA A 40 -45.51 -29.79 -10.49
CA ALA A 40 -45.05 -28.51 -10.01
C ALA A 40 -43.58 -28.36 -10.37
N GLY A 41 -43.31 -27.82 -11.56
CA GLY A 41 -41.96 -27.45 -11.98
C GLY A 41 -41.49 -26.26 -11.15
N LEU A 42 -40.52 -26.51 -10.26
CA LEU A 42 -39.75 -25.48 -9.55
C LEU A 42 -38.94 -24.70 -10.59
N VAL A 43 -39.48 -23.57 -11.05
CA VAL A 43 -38.72 -22.65 -11.91
C VAL A 43 -37.68 -21.96 -11.02
N LEU A 44 -36.47 -22.55 -10.96
CA LEU A 44 -35.31 -21.89 -10.41
C LEU A 44 -34.97 -20.70 -11.32
N ALA A 45 -35.31 -19.50 -10.86
CA ALA A 45 -35.01 -18.25 -11.56
C ALA A 45 -33.48 -18.09 -11.68
N PRO A 46 -32.90 -18.00 -12.90
CA PRO A 46 -31.43 -17.84 -13.08
C PRO A 46 -30.91 -16.47 -12.65
N GLY A 47 -31.76 -15.60 -12.09
CA GLY A 47 -31.36 -14.23 -11.69
C GLY A 47 -30.64 -14.12 -10.36
N ALA A 48 -30.75 -15.09 -9.44
CA ALA A 48 -30.12 -15.00 -8.12
C ALA A 48 -28.60 -15.33 -8.15
N ALA A 49 -28.21 -16.33 -8.97
CA ALA A 49 -26.81 -16.71 -9.12
C ALA A 49 -25.97 -15.62 -9.83
N ALA A 50 -26.54 -14.95 -10.84
CA ALA A 50 -25.89 -13.85 -11.54
C ALA A 50 -25.71 -12.58 -10.67
N ARG A 51 -26.62 -12.37 -9.71
CA ARG A 51 -26.52 -11.24 -8.75
C ARG A 51 -25.49 -11.52 -7.66
N ALA A 52 -25.38 -12.75 -7.17
CA ALA A 52 -24.37 -13.16 -6.19
C ALA A 52 -22.95 -13.12 -6.79
N GLN A 53 -22.81 -13.53 -8.06
CA GLN A 53 -21.52 -13.50 -8.77
C GLN A 53 -21.04 -12.07 -9.09
N LYS A 54 -21.98 -11.12 -9.33
CA LYS A 54 -21.65 -9.71 -9.54
C LYS A 54 -21.26 -9.00 -8.23
N SER A 55 -21.77 -9.42 -7.08
CA SER A 55 -21.41 -8.91 -5.76
C SER A 55 -20.03 -9.42 -5.29
N ALA A 56 -19.69 -10.68 -5.58
CA ALA A 56 -18.39 -11.26 -5.23
C ALA A 56 -17.24 -10.73 -6.10
N SER A 57 -17.50 -10.29 -7.33
CA SER A 57 -16.47 -9.71 -8.22
C SER A 57 -16.09 -8.28 -7.84
N ASN A 58 -16.90 -7.57 -7.07
CA ASN A 58 -16.62 -6.19 -6.64
C ASN A 58 -15.85 -6.10 -5.31
N ALA A 59 -15.76 -7.19 -4.56
CA ALA A 59 -15.17 -7.16 -3.22
C ALA A 59 -13.65 -6.90 -3.20
N ASN A 60 -12.96 -7.17 -4.31
CA ASN A 60 -11.49 -7.01 -4.41
C ASN A 60 -11.07 -5.91 -5.39
N ARG A 61 -11.99 -5.05 -5.80
CA ARG A 61 -11.70 -3.98 -6.76
C ARG A 61 -11.34 -2.70 -6.04
N VAL A 62 -10.20 -2.12 -6.39
CA VAL A 62 -9.85 -0.76 -5.94
C VAL A 62 -10.73 0.24 -6.68
N THR A 63 -11.54 0.97 -5.93
CA THR A 63 -12.49 1.97 -6.43
C THR A 63 -12.18 3.38 -5.95
N THR A 64 -11.46 3.51 -4.84
CA THR A 64 -11.10 4.81 -4.25
C THR A 64 -9.69 4.77 -3.71
N VAL A 65 -8.86 5.72 -4.12
CA VAL A 65 -7.53 5.95 -3.56
C VAL A 65 -7.46 7.34 -2.94
N VAL A 66 -6.84 7.44 -1.76
CA VAL A 66 -6.47 8.73 -1.19
C VAL A 66 -4.98 8.95 -1.41
N LEU A 67 -4.67 10.09 -2.03
CA LEU A 67 -3.32 10.58 -2.23
C LEU A 67 -3.05 11.70 -1.23
N ASP A 68 -2.04 11.49 -0.41
CA ASP A 68 -1.62 12.43 0.61
C ASP A 68 -0.30 13.08 0.21
N ALA A 69 -0.34 14.40 0.02
CA ALA A 69 0.87 15.20 -0.15
C ALA A 69 1.37 15.61 1.25
N GLY A 70 2.52 15.10 1.65
CA GLY A 70 3.12 15.41 2.94
C GLY A 70 3.26 16.91 3.22
N HIS A 71 3.22 17.30 4.49
CA HIS A 71 3.38 18.69 4.93
C HIS A 71 2.34 19.67 4.33
N GLY A 72 2.70 20.95 4.21
CA GLY A 72 1.85 21.99 3.59
C GLY A 72 1.63 23.21 4.48
N GLY A 73 1.35 24.37 3.88
CA GLY A 73 1.13 25.63 4.58
C GLY A 73 2.31 26.01 5.46
N LYS A 74 2.07 26.10 6.77
CA LYS A 74 3.09 26.43 7.78
C LYS A 74 4.13 25.34 8.04
N ASP A 75 3.87 24.11 7.63
CA ASP A 75 4.80 22.99 7.70
C ASP A 75 5.51 22.83 6.36
N ALA A 76 6.76 23.22 6.30
CA ALA A 76 7.56 23.18 5.08
C ALA A 76 8.13 21.79 4.79
N GLY A 77 8.18 20.89 5.79
CA GLY A 77 8.93 19.65 5.72
C GLY A 77 10.45 19.89 5.63
N GLY A 78 11.14 19.03 4.92
CA GLY A 78 12.58 19.17 4.66
C GLY A 78 12.89 20.37 3.79
N LEU A 79 13.82 21.21 4.27
CA LEU A 79 14.20 22.48 3.59
C LEU A 79 15.18 22.26 2.42
N GLY A 80 15.60 21.02 2.18
CA GLY A 80 16.62 20.70 1.17
C GLY A 80 17.99 21.31 1.46
N THR A 81 18.77 21.52 0.40
CA THR A 81 20.10 22.14 0.50
C THR A 81 20.05 23.68 0.54
N LYS A 82 18.86 24.27 0.52
CA LYS A 82 18.60 25.73 0.44
C LYS A 82 19.01 26.37 -0.89
N ARG A 83 19.30 25.59 -1.94
CA ARG A 83 19.56 26.09 -3.29
C ARG A 83 18.24 26.46 -4.01
N TYR A 84 17.13 25.86 -3.59
CA TYR A 84 15.79 26.10 -4.13
C TYR A 84 14.93 26.84 -3.08
N LYS A 85 13.95 27.60 -3.56
CA LYS A 85 12.93 28.22 -2.69
C LYS A 85 11.85 27.23 -2.29
N THR A 86 11.61 26.24 -3.14
CA THR A 86 10.67 25.14 -2.92
C THR A 86 11.27 24.13 -1.94
N THR A 87 10.42 23.57 -1.10
CA THR A 87 10.78 22.63 -0.05
C THR A 87 10.09 21.30 -0.26
N GLU A 88 10.14 20.39 0.70
CA GLU A 88 9.49 19.10 0.62
C GLU A 88 8.00 19.20 0.31
N LYS A 89 7.26 20.11 0.98
CA LYS A 89 5.82 20.26 0.75
C LYS A 89 5.46 20.55 -0.71
N ASP A 90 6.34 21.27 -1.43
CA ASP A 90 6.12 21.64 -2.82
C ASP A 90 6.36 20.47 -3.76
N VAL A 91 7.44 19.72 -3.52
CA VAL A 91 7.78 18.50 -4.29
C VAL A 91 6.72 17.42 -4.06
N ALA A 92 6.36 17.18 -2.79
CA ALA A 92 5.32 16.22 -2.43
C ALA A 92 3.99 16.55 -3.12
N LEU A 93 3.57 17.82 -3.10
CA LEU A 93 2.34 18.27 -3.79
C LEU A 93 2.42 18.05 -5.30
N ALA A 94 3.52 18.48 -5.93
CA ALA A 94 3.69 18.36 -7.37
C ALA A 94 3.62 16.89 -7.84
N VAL A 95 4.32 15.99 -7.15
CA VAL A 95 4.30 14.55 -7.48
C VAL A 95 2.92 13.95 -7.20
N THR A 96 2.28 14.30 -6.07
CA THR A 96 0.94 13.81 -5.72
C THR A 96 -0.11 14.16 -6.78
N LEU A 97 -0.11 15.41 -7.24
CA LEU A 97 -1.04 15.86 -8.29
C LEU A 97 -0.79 15.15 -9.63
N LEU A 98 0.48 14.90 -9.98
CA LEU A 98 0.82 14.12 -11.17
C LEU A 98 0.37 12.66 -11.06
N VAL A 99 0.52 12.01 -9.90
CA VAL A 99 0.02 10.65 -9.66
C VAL A 99 -1.49 10.60 -9.88
N GLY A 100 -2.22 11.52 -9.25
CA GLY A 100 -3.66 11.56 -9.40
C GLY A 100 -4.12 11.87 -10.82
N LYS A 101 -3.42 12.76 -11.53
CA LYS A 101 -3.65 12.99 -12.96
C LYS A 101 -3.51 11.70 -13.76
N TYR A 102 -2.43 10.94 -13.57
CA TYR A 102 -2.22 9.68 -14.29
C TYR A 102 -3.28 8.62 -13.96
N ILE A 103 -3.72 8.55 -12.69
CA ILE A 103 -4.82 7.65 -12.30
C ILE A 103 -6.12 8.08 -12.99
N ASN A 104 -6.51 9.35 -12.93
CA ASN A 104 -7.73 9.86 -13.54
C ASN A 104 -7.78 9.64 -15.07
N GLU A 105 -6.65 9.83 -15.75
CA GLU A 105 -6.54 9.64 -17.19
C GLU A 105 -6.59 8.16 -17.63
N ASN A 106 -6.05 7.25 -16.82
CA ASN A 106 -5.82 5.86 -17.24
C ASN A 106 -6.61 4.81 -16.47
N MET A 107 -7.28 5.20 -15.38
CA MET A 107 -8.09 4.33 -14.52
C MET A 107 -9.43 5.01 -14.18
N PRO A 108 -10.32 5.26 -15.17
CA PRO A 108 -11.54 6.08 -14.97
C PRO A 108 -12.55 5.47 -13.99
N GLY A 109 -12.36 4.20 -13.59
CA GLY A 109 -13.15 3.53 -12.56
C GLY A 109 -12.66 3.74 -11.13
N VAL A 110 -11.55 4.48 -10.93
CA VAL A 110 -10.96 4.76 -9.62
C VAL A 110 -11.16 6.22 -9.26
N LYS A 111 -11.84 6.47 -8.14
CA LYS A 111 -11.98 7.81 -7.56
C LYS A 111 -10.67 8.20 -6.87
N VAL A 112 -10.08 9.32 -7.27
CA VAL A 112 -8.94 9.93 -6.57
C VAL A 112 -9.46 10.98 -5.59
N VAL A 113 -9.00 10.91 -4.36
CA VAL A 113 -9.24 11.91 -3.32
C VAL A 113 -7.88 12.40 -2.82
N TYR A 114 -7.71 13.70 -2.71
CA TYR A 114 -6.50 14.30 -2.17
C TYR A 114 -6.71 14.77 -0.73
N THR A 115 -5.69 14.68 0.10
CA THR A 115 -5.71 15.34 1.41
C THR A 115 -5.58 16.86 1.24
N ARG A 116 -4.76 17.29 0.27
CA ARG A 116 -4.65 18.68 -0.19
C ARG A 116 -4.31 18.74 -1.68
N GLU A 117 -4.77 19.80 -2.34
CA GLU A 117 -4.50 20.08 -3.75
C GLU A 117 -3.77 21.43 -3.92
N ASP A 118 -3.49 22.11 -2.79
CA ASP A 118 -2.79 23.40 -2.72
C ASP A 118 -1.85 23.44 -1.51
N ASP A 119 -1.20 24.60 -1.28
CA ASP A 119 -0.30 24.79 -0.16
C ASP A 119 -1.06 25.16 1.12
N ARG A 120 -1.82 24.20 1.69
CA ARG A 120 -2.47 24.28 2.98
C ARG A 120 -1.94 23.24 3.96
N PHE A 121 -1.95 23.58 5.23
CA PHE A 121 -1.63 22.63 6.31
C PHE A 121 -2.85 21.74 6.62
N ILE A 122 -2.65 20.43 6.65
CA ILE A 122 -3.65 19.45 7.10
C ILE A 122 -3.03 18.66 8.26
N GLU A 123 -3.72 18.61 9.38
CA GLU A 123 -3.32 17.86 10.57
C GLU A 123 -3.14 16.36 10.25
N LEU A 124 -2.18 15.66 10.88
CA LEU A 124 -1.86 14.28 10.53
C LEU A 124 -3.06 13.33 10.70
N MET A 125 -3.80 13.47 11.82
CA MET A 125 -5.00 12.65 12.05
C MET A 125 -6.09 12.94 11.02
N GLU A 126 -6.24 14.19 10.58
CA GLU A 126 -7.23 14.58 9.59
C GLU A 126 -6.95 13.95 8.21
N ARG A 127 -5.68 13.76 7.83
CA ARG A 127 -5.29 13.04 6.60
C ARG A 127 -5.82 11.60 6.61
N SER A 128 -5.60 10.87 7.71
CA SER A 128 -6.18 9.53 7.91
C SER A 128 -7.71 9.56 7.91
N ASN A 129 -8.31 10.56 8.56
CA ASN A 129 -9.76 10.73 8.63
C ASN A 129 -10.38 10.99 7.26
N ILE A 130 -9.71 11.76 6.39
CA ILE A 130 -10.15 11.95 4.99
C ILE A 130 -10.24 10.58 4.29
N ALA A 131 -9.22 9.73 4.46
CA ALA A 131 -9.22 8.40 3.86
C ALA A 131 -10.35 7.52 4.43
N ASN A 132 -10.49 7.48 5.75
CA ASN A 132 -11.50 6.67 6.43
C ASN A 132 -12.93 7.10 6.06
N ARG A 133 -13.23 8.41 6.04
CA ARG A 133 -14.56 8.94 5.64
C ARG A 133 -14.91 8.64 4.19
N ASN A 134 -13.92 8.65 3.29
CA ASN A 134 -14.12 8.30 1.90
C ASN A 134 -14.14 6.79 1.66
N LYS A 135 -13.98 5.96 2.70
CA LYS A 135 -13.87 4.49 2.60
C LYS A 135 -12.88 4.09 1.52
N ALA A 136 -11.70 4.72 1.55
CA ALA A 136 -10.67 4.48 0.56
C ALA A 136 -10.17 3.02 0.63
N ASP A 137 -9.88 2.45 -0.53
CA ASP A 137 -9.29 1.12 -0.64
C ASP A 137 -7.77 1.16 -0.45
N VAL A 138 -7.16 2.33 -0.66
CA VAL A 138 -5.70 2.55 -0.53
C VAL A 138 -5.41 3.98 -0.09
N PHE A 139 -4.43 4.14 0.79
CA PHE A 139 -3.86 5.43 1.20
C PHE A 139 -2.38 5.49 0.81
N ILE A 140 -1.98 6.52 0.07
CA ILE A 140 -0.59 6.72 -0.38
C ILE A 140 -0.14 8.11 0.06
N SER A 141 0.77 8.16 1.03
CA SER A 141 1.43 9.40 1.47
C SER A 141 2.75 9.56 0.74
N ILE A 142 3.04 10.77 0.28
CA ILE A 142 4.21 11.10 -0.56
C ILE A 142 5.02 12.17 0.12
N HIS A 143 6.28 11.86 0.40
CA HIS A 143 7.26 12.63 1.14
C HIS A 143 8.62 12.66 0.46
N CYS A 144 9.53 13.49 0.98
CA CYS A 144 10.93 13.49 0.59
C CYS A 144 11.82 13.42 1.84
N ASN A 145 12.66 12.41 1.90
CA ASN A 145 13.58 12.23 3.01
C ASN A 145 14.62 13.37 3.13
N SER A 146 15.17 13.49 4.29
CA SER A 146 16.33 14.37 4.53
C SER A 146 17.26 13.75 5.57
N ASN A 147 18.54 14.12 5.52
CA ASN A 147 19.56 13.68 6.46
C ASN A 147 20.48 14.85 6.83
N GLN A 148 21.10 14.78 8.00
CA GLN A 148 22.10 15.77 8.41
C GLN A 148 23.34 15.74 7.50
N LYS A 149 23.67 14.56 6.94
CA LYS A 149 24.74 14.38 5.96
C LYS A 149 24.19 14.46 4.54
N PRO A 150 24.90 15.05 3.58
CA PRO A 150 24.41 15.17 2.21
C PRO A 150 24.59 13.91 1.35
N ASP A 151 25.27 12.87 1.88
CA ASP A 151 25.61 11.67 1.11
C ASP A 151 24.44 10.70 0.86
N PRO A 152 23.46 10.49 1.77
CA PRO A 152 22.36 9.57 1.53
C PRO A 152 21.57 9.92 0.27
N TYR A 153 21.19 8.86 -0.49
CA TYR A 153 20.44 8.97 -1.73
C TYR A 153 19.55 7.73 -1.94
N GLY A 154 18.61 7.82 -2.87
CA GLY A 154 17.69 6.74 -3.23
C GLY A 154 16.35 6.85 -2.54
N SER A 155 15.41 6.01 -2.96
CA SER A 155 14.03 5.97 -2.47
C SER A 155 13.81 4.84 -1.46
N GLU A 156 12.86 5.05 -0.56
CA GLU A 156 12.41 4.04 0.40
C GLU A 156 10.90 4.16 0.62
N THR A 157 10.24 3.04 0.94
CA THR A 157 8.80 3.04 1.20
C THR A 157 8.53 2.43 2.56
N TYR A 158 7.72 3.11 3.35
CA TYR A 158 7.37 2.71 4.70
C TYR A 158 5.95 2.19 4.80
N VAL A 159 5.78 1.18 5.64
CA VAL A 159 4.48 0.71 6.13
C VAL A 159 4.44 0.81 7.65
N MET A 160 3.24 0.82 8.22
CA MET A 160 3.07 0.84 9.67
C MET A 160 3.68 -0.40 10.31
N GLY A 161 4.39 -0.21 11.41
CA GLY A 161 4.94 -1.30 12.20
C GLY A 161 6.15 -0.89 13.04
N LEU A 162 6.74 -1.87 13.73
CA LEU A 162 7.91 -1.65 14.57
C LEU A 162 9.08 -1.12 13.75
N HIS A 163 9.58 0.04 14.12
CA HIS A 163 10.83 0.55 13.57
C HIS A 163 12.00 -0.36 13.98
N LYS A 164 12.96 -0.53 13.09
CA LYS A 164 13.93 -1.61 13.21
C LYS A 164 15.35 -1.13 13.32
N THR A 165 15.55 0.12 12.97
CA THR A 165 16.83 0.80 13.13
C THR A 165 16.57 2.16 13.73
N LYS A 166 17.58 2.70 14.41
CA LYS A 166 17.56 4.09 14.87
C LYS A 166 17.26 5.06 13.71
N ALA A 167 17.83 4.81 12.54
CA ALA A 167 17.58 5.62 11.35
C ALA A 167 16.09 5.61 10.93
N ASN A 168 15.42 4.44 10.92
CA ASN A 168 13.99 4.38 10.59
C ASN A 168 13.13 5.09 11.64
N MET A 169 13.52 5.00 12.91
CA MET A 169 12.88 5.73 13.99
C MET A 169 13.03 7.25 13.80
N GLU A 170 14.25 7.70 13.50
CA GLU A 170 14.54 9.13 13.28
C GLU A 170 13.73 9.73 12.13
N VAL A 171 13.55 8.97 11.01
CA VAL A 171 12.67 9.41 9.92
C VAL A 171 11.24 9.56 10.41
N ALA A 172 10.68 8.53 11.07
CA ALA A 172 9.30 8.60 11.54
C ALA A 172 9.10 9.67 12.63
N MET A 173 10.06 9.87 13.53
CA MET A 173 10.01 10.95 14.52
C MET A 173 9.96 12.30 13.83
N LYS A 174 10.80 12.52 12.82
CA LYS A 174 10.85 13.77 12.06
C LYS A 174 9.51 14.05 11.38
N GLU A 175 8.93 13.06 10.69
CA GLU A 175 7.64 13.23 10.02
C GLU A 175 6.50 13.44 11.02
N ASN A 176 6.54 12.77 12.17
CA ASN A 176 5.58 12.97 13.23
C ASN A 176 5.70 14.34 13.94
N GLU A 177 6.84 15.03 13.83
CA GLU A 177 7.00 16.41 14.37
C GLU A 177 5.99 17.40 13.77
N SER A 178 5.38 17.09 12.65
CA SER A 178 4.28 17.89 12.06
C SER A 178 3.15 18.16 13.04
N ILE A 179 2.91 17.27 14.04
CA ILE A 179 1.89 17.54 15.09
C ILE A 179 2.20 18.76 15.95
N LEU A 180 3.48 19.18 16.06
CA LEU A 180 3.86 20.36 16.82
C LEU A 180 3.31 21.66 16.22
N PHE A 181 2.86 21.61 14.96
CA PHE A 181 2.11 22.70 14.32
C PHE A 181 0.60 22.64 14.61
N GLU A 182 0.10 21.59 15.27
CA GLU A 182 -1.31 21.41 15.58
C GLU A 182 -1.65 21.99 16.95
N ALA A 183 -2.82 22.63 17.05
CA ALA A 183 -3.36 23.02 18.36
C ALA A 183 -3.78 21.77 19.14
N ASP A 184 -3.52 21.75 20.44
CA ASP A 184 -3.93 20.69 21.36
C ASP A 184 -3.44 19.27 20.96
N HIS A 185 -2.29 19.17 20.27
CA HIS A 185 -1.74 17.90 19.80
C HIS A 185 -1.59 16.87 20.93
N ALA A 186 -1.17 17.26 22.13
CA ALA A 186 -1.03 16.35 23.25
C ALA A 186 -2.35 15.64 23.62
N LEU A 187 -3.49 16.33 23.54
CA LEU A 187 -4.80 15.75 23.78
C LEU A 187 -5.28 14.88 22.61
N LYS A 188 -5.03 15.33 21.37
CA LYS A 188 -5.44 14.61 20.16
C LYS A 188 -4.73 13.27 19.98
N TYR A 189 -3.48 13.18 20.43
CA TYR A 189 -2.64 12.00 20.24
C TYR A 189 -2.32 11.27 21.55
N ASP A 190 -3.20 11.34 22.55
CA ASP A 190 -3.10 10.62 23.83
C ASP A 190 -1.76 10.83 24.54
N GLY A 191 -1.22 12.05 24.51
CA GLY A 191 0.06 12.39 25.12
C GLY A 191 1.29 11.91 24.34
N TYR A 192 1.12 11.48 23.09
CA TYR A 192 2.25 11.12 22.22
C TYR A 192 3.22 12.30 22.06
N ASP A 193 4.50 12.07 22.33
CA ASP A 193 5.58 13.01 22.09
C ASP A 193 6.44 12.51 20.89
N PRO A 194 6.50 13.26 19.77
CA PRO A 194 7.29 12.86 18.61
C PRO A 194 8.80 12.85 18.87
N LYS A 195 9.27 13.47 19.97
CA LYS A 195 10.67 13.48 20.37
C LYS A 195 11.04 12.38 21.36
N ASP A 196 10.04 11.66 21.88
CA ASP A 196 10.25 10.58 22.84
C ASP A 196 10.30 9.21 22.14
N PRO A 197 11.44 8.50 22.21
CA PRO A 197 11.57 7.16 21.64
C PRO A 197 10.57 6.15 22.22
N GLU A 198 10.14 6.27 23.48
CA GLU A 198 9.18 5.36 24.09
C GLU A 198 7.78 5.53 23.49
N SER A 199 7.35 6.78 23.30
CA SER A 199 6.13 7.11 22.57
C SER A 199 6.13 6.53 21.15
N MET A 200 7.28 6.61 20.47
CA MET A 200 7.46 6.03 19.14
C MET A 200 7.36 4.50 19.14
N ILE A 201 7.92 3.83 20.16
CA ILE A 201 7.81 2.38 20.31
C ILE A 201 6.35 1.99 20.54
N ALA A 202 5.64 2.68 21.42
CA ALA A 202 4.23 2.44 21.71
C ALA A 202 3.36 2.61 20.44
N LEU A 203 3.58 3.67 19.66
CA LEU A 203 2.89 3.88 18.39
C LEU A 203 3.17 2.75 17.38
N SER A 204 4.43 2.31 17.31
CA SER A 204 4.85 1.25 16.38
C SER A 204 4.24 -0.13 16.69
N LEU A 205 3.72 -0.32 17.90
CA LEU A 205 3.04 -1.55 18.32
C LEU A 205 1.56 -1.59 17.86
N ARG A 206 1.04 -0.49 17.29
CA ARG A 206 -0.34 -0.52 16.77
C ARG A 206 -0.50 -1.58 15.71
N GLN A 207 -1.59 -2.32 15.83
CA GLN A 207 -1.94 -3.40 14.92
C GLN A 207 -2.17 -2.86 13.51
N ASN A 208 -1.48 -3.43 12.53
CA ASN A 208 -1.73 -3.14 11.12
C ASN A 208 -2.40 -4.35 10.47
N ALA A 209 -3.72 -4.34 10.46
CA ALA A 209 -4.54 -5.37 9.84
C ALA A 209 -4.29 -5.51 8.33
N TYR A 210 -3.80 -4.44 7.68
CA TYR A 210 -3.58 -4.37 6.24
C TYR A 210 -2.11 -4.47 5.84
N LEU A 211 -1.27 -4.98 6.74
CA LEU A 211 0.19 -5.00 6.55
C LEU A 211 0.61 -5.69 5.24
N ASP A 212 -0.03 -6.82 4.92
CA ASP A 212 0.35 -7.60 3.74
C ASP A 212 0.05 -6.87 2.44
N HIS A 213 -1.09 -6.22 2.37
CA HIS A 213 -1.47 -5.36 1.24
C HIS A 213 -0.56 -4.13 1.13
N SER A 214 -0.23 -3.51 2.26
CA SER A 214 0.71 -2.39 2.31
C SER A 214 2.12 -2.79 1.87
N LEU A 215 2.59 -3.97 2.28
CA LEU A 215 3.89 -4.53 1.86
C LEU A 215 3.92 -4.83 0.36
N LEU A 216 2.83 -5.38 -0.20
CA LEU A 216 2.72 -5.62 -1.64
C LEU A 216 2.83 -4.31 -2.42
N LEU A 217 2.03 -3.29 -2.07
CA LEU A 217 2.07 -2.00 -2.75
C LEU A 217 3.46 -1.35 -2.61
N SER A 218 4.05 -1.37 -1.41
CA SER A 218 5.39 -0.82 -1.17
C SER A 218 6.48 -1.50 -1.99
N SER A 219 6.41 -2.83 -2.12
CA SER A 219 7.36 -3.60 -2.95
C SER A 219 7.22 -3.20 -4.42
N LEU A 220 5.99 -3.07 -4.92
CA LEU A 220 5.75 -2.64 -6.30
C LEU A 220 6.26 -1.22 -6.56
N VAL A 221 6.13 -0.30 -5.59
CA VAL A 221 6.69 1.06 -5.71
C VAL A 221 8.21 1.00 -5.82
N GLN A 222 8.88 0.27 -4.95
CA GLN A 222 10.35 0.14 -4.98
C GLN A 222 10.85 -0.55 -6.26
N ASP A 223 10.14 -1.58 -6.74
CA ASP A 223 10.45 -2.21 -8.02
C ASP A 223 10.35 -1.22 -9.19
N GLN A 224 9.30 -0.38 -9.25
CA GLN A 224 9.16 0.65 -10.29
C GLN A 224 10.24 1.72 -10.19
N PHE A 225 10.61 2.13 -8.99
CA PHE A 225 11.65 3.14 -8.78
C PHE A 225 13.02 2.62 -9.19
N ARG A 226 13.36 1.39 -8.82
CA ARG A 226 14.62 0.74 -9.20
C ARG A 226 14.67 0.46 -10.71
N ASP A 227 13.67 -0.24 -11.24
CA ASP A 227 13.74 -0.84 -12.58
C ASP A 227 13.38 0.17 -13.69
N ARG A 228 12.60 1.22 -13.39
CA ARG A 228 12.08 2.17 -14.38
C ARG A 228 12.52 3.61 -14.14
N ALA A 229 12.69 4.02 -12.89
CA ALA A 229 13.13 5.38 -12.57
C ALA A 229 14.63 5.47 -12.29
N GLY A 230 15.36 4.35 -12.30
CA GLY A 230 16.80 4.31 -12.06
C GLY A 230 17.20 4.79 -10.66
N ARG A 231 16.25 4.69 -9.68
CA ARG A 231 16.53 5.11 -8.31
C ARG A 231 17.26 4.00 -7.54
N PHE A 232 18.14 4.39 -6.64
CA PHE A 232 18.72 3.45 -5.70
C PHE A 232 17.62 2.98 -4.75
N ASP A 233 17.40 1.67 -4.73
CA ASP A 233 16.36 1.02 -3.91
C ASP A 233 16.90 0.80 -2.49
N ARG A 234 16.37 1.55 -1.53
CA ARG A 234 16.67 1.41 -0.10
C ARG A 234 15.72 0.44 0.60
N GLY A 235 14.77 -0.12 -0.14
CA GLY A 235 13.86 -1.17 0.30
C GLY A 235 12.60 -0.68 0.98
N VAL A 236 11.77 -1.68 1.31
CA VAL A 236 10.56 -1.49 2.11
C VAL A 236 10.91 -1.57 3.58
N LYS A 237 10.43 -0.63 4.36
CA LYS A 237 10.73 -0.46 5.78
C LYS A 237 9.46 -0.39 6.63
N GLN A 238 9.64 -0.48 7.94
CA GLN A 238 8.54 -0.29 8.90
C GLN A 238 8.94 0.76 9.93
N ALA A 239 7.97 1.63 10.26
CA ALA A 239 8.10 2.55 11.39
C ALA A 239 6.72 3.07 11.83
N GLY A 240 6.67 3.76 12.96
CA GLY A 240 5.47 4.32 13.57
C GLY A 240 5.14 5.71 13.02
N PHE A 241 4.63 5.80 11.81
CA PHE A 241 4.16 7.08 11.26
C PHE A 241 2.72 7.34 11.68
N LEU A 242 2.46 8.48 12.31
CA LEU A 242 1.12 8.87 12.75
C LEU A 242 0.14 8.92 11.59
N VAL A 243 0.55 9.48 10.45
CA VAL A 243 -0.31 9.67 9.28
C VAL A 243 -0.89 8.37 8.71
N ILE A 244 -0.20 7.22 8.87
CA ILE A 244 -0.70 5.92 8.42
C ILE A 244 -1.17 5.01 9.57
N SER A 245 -1.03 5.46 10.84
CA SER A 245 -1.39 4.65 12.01
C SER A 245 -2.89 4.61 12.30
N TYR A 246 -3.64 5.58 11.81
CA TYR A 246 -5.10 5.70 12.00
C TYR A 246 -5.91 5.32 10.77
N THR A 247 -5.27 4.86 9.70
CA THR A 247 -5.95 4.41 8.48
C THR A 247 -6.59 3.04 8.66
N THR A 248 -7.76 2.83 8.05
CA THR A 248 -8.51 1.57 8.06
C THR A 248 -8.47 0.86 6.71
N MET A 249 -7.37 1.04 5.97
CA MET A 249 -7.09 0.42 4.68
C MET A 249 -5.58 0.23 4.51
N PRO A 250 -5.12 -0.50 3.47
CA PRO A 250 -3.72 -0.54 3.07
C PRO A 250 -3.14 0.87 2.93
N ALA A 251 -2.03 1.14 3.60
CA ALA A 251 -1.44 2.46 3.67
C ALA A 251 0.09 2.40 3.57
N VAL A 252 0.66 3.30 2.78
CA VAL A 252 2.10 3.42 2.55
C VAL A 252 2.54 4.87 2.65
N LEU A 253 3.78 5.10 3.10
CA LEU A 253 4.45 6.38 3.03
C LEU A 253 5.69 6.21 2.15
N ILE A 254 5.80 7.02 1.11
CA ILE A 254 6.84 6.94 0.10
C ILE A 254 7.79 8.10 0.27
N GLU A 255 9.06 7.79 0.49
CA GLU A 255 10.16 8.72 0.48
C GLU A 255 10.80 8.72 -0.92
N LEU A 256 10.58 9.77 -1.68
CA LEU A 256 10.98 9.89 -3.09
C LEU A 256 12.49 9.91 -3.27
N GLY A 257 13.21 10.44 -2.31
CA GLY A 257 14.65 10.64 -2.31
C GLY A 257 15.07 11.60 -1.20
N PHE A 258 16.33 11.96 -1.11
CA PHE A 258 16.87 12.82 -0.06
C PHE A 258 17.06 14.25 -0.55
N LEU A 259 16.22 15.19 -0.10
CA LEU A 259 16.38 16.62 -0.43
C LEU A 259 17.68 17.23 0.13
N SER A 260 18.27 16.62 1.16
CA SER A 260 19.59 17.00 1.67
C SER A 260 20.75 16.65 0.74
N ASN A 261 20.54 15.79 -0.26
CA ASN A 261 21.54 15.44 -1.26
C ASN A 261 21.36 16.33 -2.50
N PRO A 262 22.38 17.12 -2.91
CA PRO A 262 22.24 18.07 -4.02
C PRO A 262 21.77 17.45 -5.34
N LYS A 263 22.22 16.24 -5.68
CA LYS A 263 21.85 15.56 -6.93
C LYS A 263 20.41 15.04 -6.89
N GLU A 264 19.99 14.53 -5.73
CA GLU A 264 18.62 14.09 -5.48
C GLU A 264 17.66 15.28 -5.51
N GLU A 265 18.05 16.38 -4.86
CA GLU A 265 17.29 17.63 -4.85
C GLU A 265 17.09 18.15 -6.27
N ASP A 266 18.16 18.26 -7.09
CA ASP A 266 18.06 18.69 -8.48
C ASP A 266 17.08 17.80 -9.28
N PHE A 267 17.13 16.48 -9.07
CA PHE A 267 16.23 15.56 -9.74
C PHE A 267 14.77 15.76 -9.29
N MET A 268 14.51 15.86 -7.99
CA MET A 268 13.14 15.99 -7.44
C MET A 268 12.53 17.39 -7.68
N GLN A 269 13.36 18.44 -7.77
CA GLN A 269 12.91 19.79 -8.13
C GLN A 269 12.65 19.91 -9.64
N GLY A 270 13.26 19.06 -10.45
CA GLY A 270 13.09 19.06 -11.90
C GLY A 270 11.76 18.41 -12.32
N LYS A 271 11.06 19.07 -13.28
CA LYS A 271 9.79 18.57 -13.83
C LYS A 271 9.89 17.11 -14.31
N GLN A 272 10.97 16.78 -15.04
CA GLN A 272 11.19 15.42 -15.53
C GLN A 272 11.34 14.40 -14.37
N GLY A 273 12.05 14.75 -13.32
CA GLY A 273 12.20 13.90 -12.15
C GLY A 273 10.86 13.64 -11.45
N GLN A 274 10.04 14.68 -11.29
CA GLN A 274 8.69 14.56 -10.72
C GLN A 274 7.78 13.68 -11.58
N GLU A 275 7.81 13.83 -12.91
CA GLU A 275 7.04 13.01 -13.84
C GLU A 275 7.48 11.53 -13.79
N VAL A 276 8.78 11.26 -13.70
CA VAL A 276 9.33 9.90 -13.61
C VAL A 276 8.90 9.24 -12.30
N LEU A 277 9.01 9.94 -11.16
CA LEU A 277 8.60 9.45 -9.85
C LEU A 277 7.08 9.20 -9.80
N ALA A 278 6.28 10.16 -10.23
CA ALA A 278 4.83 10.03 -10.28
C ALA A 278 4.38 8.87 -11.18
N SER A 279 5.02 8.70 -12.34
CA SER A 279 4.76 7.58 -13.24
C SER A 279 5.12 6.23 -12.61
N GLY A 280 6.16 6.17 -11.78
CA GLY A 280 6.53 4.99 -11.00
C GLY A 280 5.44 4.60 -10.01
N ILE A 281 4.99 5.55 -9.18
CA ILE A 281 3.91 5.35 -8.20
C ILE A 281 2.62 4.92 -8.90
N TYR A 282 2.22 5.61 -9.98
CA TYR A 282 1.04 5.25 -10.75
C TYR A 282 1.10 3.81 -11.28
N ARG A 283 2.22 3.38 -11.88
CA ARG A 283 2.38 2.01 -12.39
C ARG A 283 2.31 0.97 -11.27
N ALA A 284 2.93 1.24 -10.14
CA ALA A 284 2.85 0.38 -8.96
C ALA A 284 1.41 0.23 -8.46
N PHE A 285 0.70 1.35 -8.33
CA PHE A 285 -0.71 1.35 -7.93
C PHE A 285 -1.60 0.62 -8.94
N LYS A 286 -1.41 0.84 -10.23
CA LYS A 286 -2.16 0.13 -11.29
C LYS A 286 -1.92 -1.38 -11.23
N GLU A 287 -0.67 -1.82 -11.07
CA GLU A 287 -0.33 -3.22 -10.94
C GLU A 287 -0.93 -3.83 -9.67
N TYR A 288 -0.86 -3.11 -8.54
CA TYR A 288 -1.51 -3.51 -7.29
C TYR A 288 -3.01 -3.72 -7.48
N ALA A 289 -3.73 -2.76 -8.07
CA ALA A 289 -5.16 -2.86 -8.33
C ALA A 289 -5.52 -4.05 -9.24
N GLN A 290 -4.73 -4.27 -10.29
CA GLN A 290 -4.92 -5.40 -11.21
C GLN A 290 -4.72 -6.76 -10.51
N ARG A 291 -3.71 -6.87 -9.64
CA ARG A 291 -3.46 -8.10 -8.87
C ARG A 291 -4.60 -8.42 -7.92
N LEU A 292 -5.22 -7.42 -7.30
CA LEU A 292 -6.41 -7.62 -6.46
C LEU A 292 -7.62 -8.07 -7.27
N GLU A 293 -7.85 -7.51 -8.47
CA GLU A 293 -8.96 -7.89 -9.34
C GLU A 293 -8.84 -9.33 -9.87
N SER A 294 -7.63 -9.76 -10.26
CA SER A 294 -7.38 -11.08 -10.85
C SER A 294 -7.53 -12.24 -9.88
N LYS A 295 -7.72 -11.98 -8.58
CA LYS A 295 -7.68 -12.98 -7.49
C LYS A 295 -6.38 -13.81 -7.45
N ASP A 296 -5.35 -13.40 -8.19
CA ASP A 296 -4.03 -14.00 -8.16
C ASP A 296 -3.30 -13.70 -6.84
N VAL A 297 -3.91 -12.82 -6.02
CA VAL A 297 -3.41 -12.45 -4.70
C VAL A 297 -4.29 -13.13 -3.66
N ASN A 298 -3.80 -14.26 -3.14
CA ASN A 298 -4.38 -14.88 -1.95
C ASN A 298 -3.81 -14.17 -0.70
N LEU A 299 -4.10 -12.88 -0.58
CA LEU A 299 -3.88 -12.14 0.66
C LEU A 299 -4.99 -12.56 1.63
N ALA A 300 -4.65 -12.68 2.91
CA ALA A 300 -5.66 -12.96 3.93
C ALA A 300 -6.84 -11.97 3.76
N PRO A 301 -8.10 -12.44 3.85
CA PRO A 301 -9.26 -11.57 3.70
C PRO A 301 -9.08 -10.34 4.60
N GLU A 302 -9.35 -9.15 4.05
CA GLU A 302 -9.31 -7.93 4.83
C GLU A 302 -10.11 -8.12 6.11
N PRO A 303 -9.54 -7.91 7.30
CA PRO A 303 -10.31 -7.96 8.52
C PRO A 303 -11.41 -6.92 8.40
N LYS A 304 -12.65 -7.33 8.57
CA LYS A 304 -13.75 -6.37 8.75
C LYS A 304 -13.30 -5.36 9.81
N ALA A 305 -13.49 -4.08 9.53
CA ALA A 305 -13.18 -2.98 10.45
C ALA A 305 -13.54 -3.41 11.88
N PRO A 306 -12.68 -3.20 12.88
CA PRO A 306 -12.95 -3.66 14.23
C PRO A 306 -14.26 -3.04 14.70
N GLU A 307 -15.28 -3.86 14.78
CA GLU A 307 -16.40 -3.61 15.67
C GLU A 307 -15.79 -3.47 17.07
N ALA A 308 -16.10 -2.40 17.78
CA ALA A 308 -15.51 -2.04 19.07
C ALA A 308 -15.19 -3.28 19.91
N ALA A 309 -13.91 -3.46 20.21
CA ALA A 309 -13.28 -4.45 21.09
C ALA A 309 -14.20 -5.54 21.62
N ALA A 310 -14.32 -6.63 20.87
CA ALA A 310 -14.75 -7.90 21.47
C ALA A 310 -13.60 -8.45 22.32
N LYS A 311 -13.92 -8.83 23.56
CA LYS A 311 -13.00 -9.49 24.50
C LYS A 311 -12.21 -10.60 23.81
N PRO A 312 -10.90 -10.72 24.04
CA PRO A 312 -10.10 -11.80 23.46
C PRO A 312 -10.68 -13.15 23.91
N ALA A 313 -10.91 -14.03 22.94
CA ALA A 313 -11.19 -15.43 23.23
C ALA A 313 -9.95 -16.02 23.92
N ALA A 314 -10.18 -16.69 25.05
CA ALA A 314 -9.17 -17.33 25.86
C ALA A 314 -8.56 -18.52 25.09
N GLY A 315 -7.47 -18.26 24.38
CA GLY A 315 -6.60 -19.28 23.82
C GLY A 315 -5.25 -19.18 24.52
N GLY A 316 -4.81 -20.24 25.19
CA GLY A 316 -3.56 -20.26 25.95
C GLY A 316 -2.31 -19.92 25.11
N ALA A 317 -1.21 -19.64 25.78
CA ALA A 317 0.08 -19.24 25.19
C ALA A 317 0.85 -20.40 24.51
N GLU A 318 0.31 -21.61 24.52
CA GLU A 318 0.92 -22.76 23.87
C GLU A 318 0.97 -22.56 22.35
N GLY A 319 2.11 -22.89 21.72
CA GLY A 319 2.29 -22.75 20.27
C GLY A 319 2.75 -21.36 19.76
N VAL A 320 2.87 -20.35 20.63
CA VAL A 320 3.39 -19.04 20.22
C VAL A 320 4.88 -19.13 19.90
N ARG A 321 5.28 -18.62 18.73
CA ARG A 321 6.66 -18.54 18.25
C ARG A 321 6.91 -17.19 17.60
N PHE A 322 8.16 -16.73 17.68
CA PHE A 322 8.60 -15.50 17.04
C PHE A 322 9.68 -15.81 16.00
N LYS A 323 9.53 -15.29 14.80
CA LYS A 323 10.51 -15.36 13.73
C LYS A 323 10.99 -13.96 13.36
N VAL A 324 12.15 -13.86 12.76
CA VAL A 324 12.68 -12.57 12.26
C VAL A 324 12.58 -12.57 10.74
N GLN A 325 11.69 -11.77 10.19
CA GLN A 325 11.60 -11.57 8.75
C GLN A 325 12.69 -10.62 8.29
N VAL A 326 13.52 -11.07 7.34
CA VAL A 326 14.70 -10.33 6.86
C VAL A 326 14.52 -9.73 5.46
N ALA A 327 13.58 -10.28 4.67
CA ALA A 327 13.28 -9.76 3.34
C ALA A 327 11.84 -10.06 2.93
N THR A 328 11.34 -9.23 2.02
CA THR A 328 10.13 -9.47 1.24
C THR A 328 10.44 -9.16 -0.22
N SER A 329 9.93 -9.95 -1.15
CA SER A 329 10.17 -9.76 -2.59
C SER A 329 8.98 -10.22 -3.41
N SER A 330 8.66 -9.50 -4.49
CA SER A 330 7.69 -9.92 -5.49
C SER A 330 8.22 -11.02 -6.41
N LYS A 331 9.56 -11.22 -6.44
CA LYS A 331 10.23 -12.30 -7.17
C LYS A 331 10.91 -13.24 -6.18
N ARG A 332 10.85 -14.55 -6.43
CA ARG A 332 11.54 -15.52 -5.58
C ARG A 332 13.05 -15.31 -5.59
N ILE A 333 13.65 -15.18 -4.42
CA ILE A 333 15.11 -15.13 -4.23
C ILE A 333 15.54 -16.54 -3.80
N PRO A 334 16.43 -17.23 -4.55
CA PRO A 334 16.92 -18.54 -4.13
C PRO A 334 17.54 -18.51 -2.73
N LEU A 335 17.26 -19.49 -1.89
CA LEU A 335 17.78 -19.56 -0.50
C LEU A 335 19.31 -19.58 -0.46
N SER A 336 19.96 -20.14 -1.49
CA SER A 336 21.42 -20.13 -1.66
C SER A 336 21.99 -18.77 -2.09
N SER A 337 21.14 -17.75 -2.28
CA SER A 337 21.59 -16.43 -2.74
C SER A 337 22.51 -15.78 -1.71
N GLY A 338 23.62 -15.23 -2.16
CA GLY A 338 24.50 -14.40 -1.35
C GLY A 338 23.82 -13.17 -0.73
N LYS A 339 22.61 -12.82 -1.19
CA LYS A 339 21.77 -11.78 -0.60
C LYS A 339 21.44 -12.06 0.87
N PHE A 340 21.35 -13.32 1.28
CA PHE A 340 21.04 -13.70 2.66
C PHE A 340 22.26 -13.75 3.58
N ARG A 341 23.47 -13.45 3.06
CA ARG A 341 24.72 -13.28 3.85
C ARG A 341 24.96 -14.43 4.85
N GLY A 342 24.66 -15.66 4.45
CA GLY A 342 24.85 -16.85 5.28
C GLY A 342 23.85 -17.01 6.43
N LEU A 343 22.73 -16.29 6.39
CA LEU A 343 21.60 -16.59 7.26
C LEU A 343 20.87 -17.85 6.76
N ASP A 344 20.49 -18.72 7.69
CA ASP A 344 19.59 -19.82 7.44
C ASP A 344 18.16 -19.27 7.39
N VAL A 345 17.64 -19.12 6.16
CA VAL A 345 16.34 -18.49 5.92
C VAL A 345 15.31 -19.50 5.48
N GLU A 346 14.12 -19.38 6.04
CA GLU A 346 12.92 -20.05 5.57
C GLU A 346 12.18 -19.12 4.60
N GLU A 347 11.72 -19.64 3.45
CA GLU A 347 10.84 -18.89 2.56
C GLU A 347 9.39 -19.27 2.77
N THR A 348 8.52 -18.28 2.74
CA THR A 348 7.06 -18.47 2.77
C THR A 348 6.46 -17.65 1.64
N LYS A 349 5.68 -18.29 0.77
CA LYS A 349 4.91 -17.59 -0.25
C LYS A 349 3.57 -17.14 0.34
N VAL A 350 3.29 -15.86 0.30
CA VAL A 350 2.01 -15.29 0.75
C VAL A 350 1.48 -14.39 -0.36
N GLY A 351 0.48 -14.88 -1.06
CA GLY A 351 0.03 -14.25 -2.30
C GLY A 351 1.16 -14.18 -3.33
N ASP A 352 1.41 -13.00 -3.84
CA ASP A 352 2.49 -12.72 -4.79
C ASP A 352 3.83 -12.36 -4.15
N LEU A 353 3.89 -12.40 -2.81
CA LEU A 353 5.10 -12.04 -2.08
C LEU A 353 5.81 -13.28 -1.56
N TRP A 354 7.12 -13.28 -1.71
CA TRP A 354 8.03 -14.19 -1.04
C TRP A 354 8.57 -13.50 0.21
N ARG A 355 8.37 -14.13 1.37
CA ARG A 355 8.88 -13.67 2.66
C ARG A 355 9.99 -14.59 3.09
N TYR A 356 11.05 -14.01 3.61
CA TYR A 356 12.22 -14.72 4.08
C TYR A 356 12.40 -14.44 5.56
N SER A 357 12.32 -15.48 6.36
CA SER A 357 12.37 -15.40 7.82
C SER A 357 13.50 -16.25 8.39
N VAL A 358 14.02 -15.85 9.54
CA VAL A 358 15.11 -16.54 10.24
C VAL A 358 14.63 -16.97 11.60
N GLY A 359 14.99 -18.20 11.99
CA GLY A 359 14.83 -18.77 13.33
C GLY A 359 13.40 -18.90 13.84
N SER A 360 13.29 -19.36 15.09
CA SER A 360 12.01 -19.52 15.80
C SER A 360 12.30 -19.39 17.29
N ALA A 361 11.99 -18.24 17.89
CA ALA A 361 12.15 -17.97 19.32
C ALA A 361 10.84 -18.22 20.08
N GLU A 362 10.95 -18.62 21.33
CA GLU A 362 9.78 -18.89 22.20
C GLU A 362 9.28 -17.64 22.91
N ASP A 363 10.13 -16.64 23.02
CA ASP A 363 9.83 -15.36 23.66
C ASP A 363 10.35 -14.17 22.86
N LEU A 364 9.93 -12.99 23.25
CA LEU A 364 10.28 -11.76 22.57
C LEU A 364 11.78 -11.38 22.72
N ASP A 365 12.39 -11.76 23.85
CA ASP A 365 13.80 -11.45 24.10
C ASP A 365 14.73 -12.32 23.24
N GLY A 366 14.41 -13.60 23.06
CA GLY A 366 15.06 -14.45 22.07
C GLY A 366 14.93 -13.91 20.65
N ALA A 367 13.72 -13.46 20.28
CA ALA A 367 13.48 -12.84 18.98
C ALA A 367 14.26 -11.53 18.79
N ARG A 368 14.40 -10.70 19.83
CA ARG A 368 15.22 -9.47 19.79
C ARG A 368 16.70 -9.77 19.60
N LYS A 369 17.24 -10.78 20.28
CA LYS A 369 18.63 -11.24 20.10
C LYS A 369 18.87 -11.71 18.68
N LEU A 370 17.94 -12.50 18.13
CA LEU A 370 18.00 -12.97 16.76
C LEU A 370 17.90 -11.80 15.75
N GLN A 371 17.01 -10.85 15.98
CA GLN A 371 16.88 -9.65 15.19
C GLN A 371 18.19 -8.83 15.20
N LYS A 372 18.80 -8.65 16.36
CA LYS A 372 20.08 -7.96 16.48
C LYS A 372 21.17 -8.63 15.64
N SER A 373 21.28 -9.97 15.71
CA SER A 373 22.22 -10.73 14.88
C SER A 373 21.97 -10.56 13.37
N CYS A 374 20.69 -10.54 12.96
CA CYS A 374 20.37 -10.26 11.56
C CYS A 374 20.82 -8.86 11.13
N LYS A 375 20.62 -7.84 11.99
CA LYS A 375 21.06 -6.47 11.72
C LYS A 375 22.58 -6.36 11.63
N GLU A 376 23.32 -7.01 12.51
CA GLU A 376 24.80 -7.05 12.47
C GLU A 376 25.32 -7.66 11.16
N LYS A 377 24.54 -8.53 10.53
CA LYS A 377 24.79 -9.06 9.20
C LYS A 377 24.31 -8.15 8.07
N GLY A 378 23.80 -6.94 8.39
CA GLY A 378 23.41 -5.92 7.43
C GLY A 378 21.98 -6.07 6.90
N PHE A 379 21.09 -6.73 7.66
CA PHE A 379 19.65 -6.73 7.44
C PHE A 379 18.97 -5.68 8.31
N ASP A 380 19.26 -4.41 8.06
CA ASP A 380 18.75 -3.29 8.86
C ASP A 380 17.22 -3.28 8.93
N GLY A 381 16.54 -3.73 7.89
CA GLY A 381 15.10 -3.92 7.81
C GLY A 381 14.55 -5.20 8.46
N ALA A 382 15.36 -6.04 9.15
CA ALA A 382 14.88 -7.27 9.77
C ALA A 382 13.87 -7.06 10.91
N PHE A 383 12.76 -7.78 11.00
CA PHE A 383 11.69 -7.59 11.98
C PHE A 383 11.11 -8.86 12.58
N ILE A 384 10.62 -8.70 13.81
CA ILE A 384 9.99 -9.79 14.54
C ILE A 384 8.56 -9.95 14.01
N THR A 385 8.19 -11.20 13.76
CA THR A 385 6.83 -11.65 13.45
C THR A 385 6.41 -12.68 14.48
N ALA A 386 5.14 -12.67 14.84
CA ALA A 386 4.59 -13.63 15.79
C ALA A 386 3.71 -14.66 15.07
N TRP A 387 3.76 -15.88 15.55
CA TRP A 387 3.08 -17.03 14.98
C TRP A 387 2.45 -17.86 16.09
N LYS A 388 1.27 -18.40 15.84
CA LYS A 388 0.63 -19.37 16.74
C LYS A 388 0.10 -20.51 15.88
N ASP A 389 0.48 -21.74 16.23
CA ASP A 389 0.05 -22.96 15.52
C ASP A 389 0.31 -22.92 14.01
N GLY A 390 1.40 -22.25 13.60
CA GLY A 390 1.77 -22.08 12.18
C GLY A 390 1.09 -20.92 11.47
N GLU A 391 0.15 -20.23 12.10
CA GLU A 391 -0.50 -19.04 11.58
C GLU A 391 0.14 -17.77 12.14
N ARG A 392 0.27 -16.75 11.29
CA ARG A 392 0.78 -15.46 11.73
C ARG A 392 -0.27 -14.73 12.54
N ILE A 393 0.12 -14.28 13.73
CA ILE A 393 -0.71 -13.48 14.63
C ILE A 393 -0.10 -12.10 14.86
N ASP A 394 -0.88 -11.19 15.41
CA ASP A 394 -0.40 -9.89 15.83
C ASP A 394 0.64 -10.01 16.95
N LEU A 395 1.68 -9.16 16.89
CA LEU A 395 2.78 -9.22 17.84
C LEU A 395 2.32 -8.90 19.27
N GLN A 396 1.41 -7.92 19.45
CA GLN A 396 0.88 -7.56 20.74
C GLN A 396 -0.01 -8.66 21.29
N GLN A 397 -0.80 -9.32 20.43
CA GLN A 397 -1.58 -10.50 20.80
C GLN A 397 -0.68 -11.62 21.30
N ALA A 398 0.44 -11.89 20.61
CA ALA A 398 1.41 -12.88 21.04
C ALA A 398 2.04 -12.53 22.40
N VAL A 399 2.40 -11.28 22.62
CA VAL A 399 2.95 -10.78 23.88
C VAL A 399 1.94 -10.92 25.01
N ASN A 400 0.68 -10.56 24.78
CA ASN A 400 -0.39 -10.70 25.78
C ASN A 400 -0.62 -12.17 26.13
N LEU A 401 -0.65 -13.08 25.14
CA LEU A 401 -0.78 -14.53 25.38
C LEU A 401 0.37 -15.10 26.21
N LEU A 402 1.59 -14.54 26.10
CA LEU A 402 2.74 -14.98 26.92
C LEU A 402 2.75 -14.35 28.30
N ARG A 403 2.16 -13.18 28.49
CA ARG A 403 2.09 -12.48 29.79
C ARG A 403 1.04 -13.07 30.71
N ASP A 404 0.02 -13.69 30.16
CA ASP A 404 -1.06 -14.34 30.88
C ASP A 404 -0.68 -15.79 31.33
N ARG A 405 0.59 -16.17 31.14
CA ARG A 405 1.22 -17.35 31.73
C ARG A 405 1.68 -17.08 33.15
#